data_1b3d78b1467081098de29d9ce02a25ed
#
_entry.id   1b3d78b1467081098de29d9ce02a25ed
#
_cell.length_a   1.000
_cell.length_b   1.000
_cell.length_c   1.000
_cell.angle_alpha   90.00
_cell.angle_beta   90.00
_cell.angle_gamma   90.00
#
_symmetry.space_group_name_H-M   'P 1'
#
loop_
_entity.id
_entity.type
_entity.pdbx_description
1 polymer ?
#
loop_
_entity_poly.entity_id
_entity_poly.type
_entity_poly.pdbx_seq_one_letter_code
_entity_poly.pdbx_strand_id
1 'polypeptide(L)'
;MRQFHQGEDFPLMETMEVACAVFREQGFIKSNEGFWDPEKEVRIDDNRSVCLATLRKMHGTDVPEDIRTVEVTDVDRNHAQVVFKYFDQRLMMGKIGDNLSPYDKDLITPFEIKTVNSRRDLGRIASLPNSYEISKQRDRMKAIFNENKTKGSFVGAVKDRLKVEAQVLDVKFLPKQDSYIITGMTDEDQIVKFFLGKEPSDPAAALDGKRISFVGTVRSHEESDYSECKETVFNRVKIV
;
A
#
# COMPACT_ATOMS: atom_id res chain seq x y z
N MET A 1 -23.11 5.70 16.80
CA MET A 1 -22.33 6.43 15.79
C MET A 1 -21.31 7.30 16.52
N ARG A 2 -20.04 7.00 16.40
CA ARG A 2 -18.96 7.65 17.18
C ARG A 2 -18.64 8.98 16.50
N GLN A 3 -19.16 10.07 17.03
CA GLN A 3 -18.99 11.40 16.46
C GLN A 3 -17.72 12.06 17.01
N PHE A 4 -17.06 12.85 16.17
CA PHE A 4 -16.12 13.87 16.58
C PHE A 4 -16.90 14.87 17.43
N HIS A 5 -16.44 15.19 18.63
CA HIS A 5 -17.12 16.18 19.46
C HIS A 5 -16.82 17.58 18.93
N GLN A 6 -17.75 18.50 19.13
CA GLN A 6 -17.56 19.89 18.74
C GLN A 6 -16.39 20.47 19.55
N GLY A 7 -15.32 20.92 18.88
CA GLY A 7 -14.12 21.48 19.51
C GLY A 7 -13.00 20.47 19.78
N GLU A 8 -13.08 19.22 19.31
CA GLU A 8 -11.95 18.30 19.33
C GLU A 8 -10.95 18.69 18.22
N ASP A 9 -9.73 19.04 18.65
CA ASP A 9 -8.61 19.37 17.77
C ASP A 9 -7.39 18.55 18.17
N PHE A 10 -6.78 17.89 17.21
CA PHE A 10 -5.55 17.13 17.44
C PHE A 10 -4.42 17.62 16.56
N PRO A 11 -3.19 17.77 17.11
CA PRO A 11 -2.02 18.12 16.29
C PRO A 11 -1.83 17.13 15.15
N LEU A 12 -1.53 17.63 13.95
CA LEU A 12 -1.36 16.79 12.76
C LEU A 12 -0.29 15.71 12.96
N MET A 13 0.90 16.11 13.50
CA MET A 13 1.99 15.16 13.69
C MET A 13 1.64 14.06 14.69
N GLU A 14 1.04 14.41 15.81
CA GLU A 14 0.58 13.45 16.81
C GLU A 14 -0.46 12.48 16.21
N THR A 15 -1.39 13.00 15.40
CA THR A 15 -2.37 12.18 14.69
C THR A 15 -1.69 11.22 13.71
N MET A 16 -0.62 11.66 13.04
CA MET A 16 0.16 10.81 12.13
C MET A 16 0.97 9.74 12.87
N GLU A 17 1.53 10.08 14.04
CA GLU A 17 2.24 9.12 14.91
C GLU A 17 1.28 8.00 15.34
N VAL A 18 0.09 8.37 15.79
CA VAL A 18 -0.97 7.40 16.12
C VAL A 18 -1.40 6.59 14.90
N ALA A 19 -1.56 7.22 13.73
CA ALA A 19 -1.91 6.51 12.50
C ALA A 19 -0.84 5.48 12.10
N CYS A 20 0.44 5.80 12.27
CA CYS A 20 1.55 4.88 12.02
C CYS A 20 1.55 3.71 13.02
N ALA A 21 1.28 3.97 14.30
CA ALA A 21 1.16 2.93 15.32
C ALA A 21 0.00 1.97 15.02
N VAL A 22 -1.16 2.49 14.66
CA VAL A 22 -2.33 1.68 14.28
C VAL A 22 -2.01 0.85 13.03
N PHE A 23 -1.38 1.44 12.02
CA PHE A 23 -0.99 0.74 10.79
C PHE A 23 0.04 -0.37 11.07
N ARG A 24 1.01 -0.14 11.93
CA ARG A 24 1.99 -1.16 12.35
C ARG A 24 1.33 -2.37 13.02
N GLU A 25 0.31 -2.13 13.84
CA GLU A 25 -0.33 -3.21 14.61
C GLU A 25 -1.37 -4.01 13.85
N GLN A 26 -2.10 -3.39 12.92
CA GLN A 26 -3.23 -4.07 12.26
C GLN A 26 -3.24 -3.93 10.72
N GLY A 27 -2.26 -3.24 10.12
CA GLY A 27 -2.33 -2.87 8.72
C GLY A 27 -3.39 -1.80 8.45
N PHE A 28 -3.92 -1.75 7.24
CA PHE A 28 -4.95 -0.78 6.87
C PHE A 28 -6.33 -1.44 6.77
N ILE A 29 -7.21 -1.04 7.67
CA ILE A 29 -8.63 -1.40 7.68
C ILE A 29 -9.44 -0.14 7.42
N LYS A 30 -10.12 -0.13 6.28
CA LYS A 30 -10.90 1.00 5.83
C LYS A 30 -12.09 1.28 6.74
N SER A 31 -12.50 2.54 6.80
CA SER A 31 -13.70 2.95 7.54
C SER A 31 -14.92 2.13 7.14
N ASN A 32 -15.63 1.62 8.15
CA ASN A 32 -16.80 0.75 8.05
C ASN A 32 -16.49 -0.71 7.62
N GLU A 33 -15.22 -1.10 7.52
CA GLU A 33 -14.80 -2.48 7.24
C GLU A 33 -14.33 -3.22 8.51
N GLY A 34 -14.57 -2.66 9.70
CA GLY A 34 -14.31 -3.38 10.96
C GLY A 34 -15.08 -4.71 10.98
N PHE A 35 -14.42 -5.79 11.40
CA PHE A 35 -14.95 -7.14 11.38
C PHE A 35 -14.69 -7.87 12.70
N TRP A 36 -15.38 -8.97 12.92
CA TRP A 36 -15.11 -9.90 14.00
C TRP A 36 -14.05 -10.92 13.56
N ASP A 37 -12.95 -11.02 14.30
CA ASP A 37 -11.93 -12.05 14.08
C ASP A 37 -12.29 -13.26 14.95
N PRO A 38 -12.78 -14.38 14.35
CA PRO A 38 -13.21 -15.54 15.12
C PRO A 38 -12.05 -16.34 15.72
N GLU A 39 -10.82 -16.19 15.19
CA GLU A 39 -9.64 -16.89 15.74
C GLU A 39 -9.13 -16.22 17.00
N LYS A 40 -9.23 -14.90 17.08
CA LYS A 40 -8.80 -14.11 18.23
C LYS A 40 -9.95 -13.75 19.17
N GLU A 41 -11.19 -14.07 18.78
CA GLU A 41 -12.41 -13.71 19.51
C GLU A 41 -12.49 -12.20 19.82
N VAL A 42 -12.00 -11.35 18.94
CA VAL A 42 -11.98 -9.91 19.11
C VAL A 42 -12.59 -9.18 17.92
N ARG A 43 -13.16 -8.02 18.19
CA ARG A 43 -13.56 -7.10 17.15
C ARG A 43 -12.35 -6.30 16.67
N ILE A 44 -12.12 -6.29 15.36
CA ILE A 44 -11.12 -5.46 14.71
C ILE A 44 -11.82 -4.22 14.17
N ASP A 45 -11.50 -3.06 14.72
CA ASP A 45 -12.07 -1.78 14.30
C ASP A 45 -11.25 -1.14 13.17
N ASP A 46 -11.91 -0.26 12.40
CA ASP A 46 -11.25 0.52 11.34
C ASP A 46 -10.17 1.46 11.92
N ASN A 47 -9.15 1.76 11.11
CA ASN A 47 -8.00 2.57 11.56
C ASN A 47 -8.42 3.94 12.11
N ARG A 48 -9.40 4.59 11.51
CA ARG A 48 -9.89 5.89 11.98
C ARG A 48 -10.48 5.81 13.40
N SER A 49 -11.25 4.75 13.69
CA SER A 49 -11.86 4.56 15.01
C SER A 49 -10.80 4.30 16.09
N VAL A 50 -9.80 3.48 15.78
CA VAL A 50 -8.68 3.20 16.69
C VAL A 50 -7.82 4.45 16.89
N CYS A 51 -7.54 5.21 15.83
CA CYS A 51 -6.83 6.49 15.94
C CYS A 51 -7.56 7.47 16.85
N LEU A 52 -8.88 7.65 16.68
CA LEU A 52 -9.66 8.55 17.54
C LEU A 52 -9.63 8.15 19.02
N ALA A 53 -9.82 6.84 19.28
CA ALA A 53 -9.78 6.31 20.64
C ALA A 53 -8.41 6.52 21.29
N THR A 54 -7.33 6.29 20.54
CA THR A 54 -5.95 6.49 21.02
C THR A 54 -5.66 7.96 21.32
N LEU A 55 -6.02 8.88 20.40
CA LEU A 55 -5.85 10.31 20.62
C LEU A 55 -6.63 10.81 21.84
N ARG A 56 -7.88 10.39 21.98
CA ARG A 56 -8.69 10.71 23.16
C ARG A 56 -8.05 10.26 24.46
N LYS A 57 -7.53 9.02 24.49
CA LYS A 57 -6.81 8.49 25.65
C LYS A 57 -5.58 9.33 25.98
N MET A 58 -4.78 9.73 24.97
CA MET A 58 -3.59 10.54 25.15
C MET A 58 -3.93 11.94 25.74
N HIS A 59 -5.08 12.50 25.34
CA HIS A 59 -5.56 13.79 25.81
C HIS A 59 -6.44 13.71 27.07
N GLY A 60 -6.59 12.52 27.67
CA GLY A 60 -7.36 12.34 28.90
C GLY A 60 -8.86 12.55 28.72
N THR A 61 -9.38 12.39 27.50
CA THR A 61 -10.80 12.48 27.18
C THR A 61 -11.46 11.08 27.16
N ASP A 62 -12.77 11.05 27.18
CA ASP A 62 -13.56 9.82 27.29
C ASP A 62 -13.33 8.91 26.07
N VAL A 63 -12.98 7.66 26.33
CA VAL A 63 -12.70 6.63 25.32
C VAL A 63 -13.76 5.55 25.42
N PRO A 64 -14.42 5.17 24.31
CA PRO A 64 -15.33 4.04 24.31
C PRO A 64 -14.61 2.75 24.73
N GLU A 65 -15.16 2.05 25.75
CA GLU A 65 -14.58 0.84 26.32
C GLU A 65 -14.42 -0.30 25.29
N ASP A 66 -15.24 -0.29 24.26
CA ASP A 66 -15.31 -1.32 23.23
C ASP A 66 -14.32 -1.08 22.06
N ILE A 67 -13.52 0.03 22.07
CA ILE A 67 -12.50 0.29 21.07
C ILE A 67 -11.11 0.16 21.70
N ARG A 68 -10.27 -0.64 21.06
CA ARG A 68 -8.88 -0.73 21.46
C ARG A 68 -8.13 0.58 21.22
N THR A 69 -7.08 0.79 22.00
CA THR A 69 -6.09 1.84 21.80
C THR A 69 -4.73 1.22 21.52
N VAL A 70 -3.83 1.95 20.90
CA VAL A 70 -2.47 1.51 20.61
C VAL A 70 -1.44 2.33 21.38
N GLU A 71 -0.26 1.78 21.56
CA GLU A 71 0.88 2.50 22.12
C GLU A 71 1.74 3.06 20.98
N VAL A 72 2.07 4.35 21.08
CA VAL A 72 2.93 5.05 20.12
C VAL A 72 4.38 4.93 20.57
N THR A 73 5.20 4.30 19.72
CA THR A 73 6.63 4.10 19.95
C THR A 73 7.50 5.09 19.17
N ASP A 74 8.79 5.12 19.44
CA ASP A 74 9.73 5.95 18.66
C ASP A 74 9.82 5.51 17.18
N VAL A 75 9.57 4.23 16.91
CA VAL A 75 9.49 3.73 15.51
C VAL A 75 8.34 4.40 14.78
N ASP A 76 7.19 4.55 15.43
CA ASP A 76 6.01 5.19 14.84
C ASP A 76 6.23 6.69 14.62
N ARG A 77 6.89 7.38 15.57
CA ARG A 77 7.25 8.79 15.45
C ARG A 77 8.19 9.04 14.26
N ASN A 78 9.21 8.20 14.13
CA ASN A 78 10.14 8.28 13.00
C ASN A 78 9.43 8.00 11.68
N HIS A 79 8.56 6.99 11.62
CA HIS A 79 7.77 6.68 10.43
C HIS A 79 6.82 7.83 10.06
N ALA A 80 6.15 8.43 11.05
CA ALA A 80 5.27 9.57 10.85
C ALA A 80 6.00 10.78 10.22
N GLN A 81 7.24 11.06 10.65
CA GLN A 81 8.05 12.11 10.04
C GLN A 81 8.37 11.83 8.57
N VAL A 82 8.68 10.58 8.23
CA VAL A 82 8.94 10.18 6.83
C VAL A 82 7.68 10.31 5.98
N VAL A 83 6.55 9.83 6.47
CA VAL A 83 5.24 9.93 5.80
C VAL A 83 4.85 11.40 5.63
N PHE A 84 4.98 12.21 6.68
CA PHE A 84 4.70 13.65 6.61
C PHE A 84 5.53 14.34 5.53
N LYS A 85 6.86 14.15 5.56
CA LYS A 85 7.77 14.76 4.58
C LYS A 85 7.42 14.37 3.15
N TYR A 86 7.07 13.11 2.91
CA TYR A 86 6.67 12.63 1.59
C TYR A 86 5.43 13.37 1.08
N PHE A 87 4.36 13.44 1.88
CA PHE A 87 3.13 14.09 1.46
C PHE A 87 3.26 15.61 1.41
N ASP A 88 3.99 16.24 2.32
CA ASP A 88 4.25 17.69 2.29
C ASP A 88 4.96 18.10 0.99
N GLN A 89 6.00 17.36 0.58
CA GLN A 89 6.69 17.57 -0.69
C GLN A 89 5.76 17.32 -1.88
N ARG A 90 4.96 16.25 -1.86
CA ARG A 90 4.01 15.92 -2.90
C ARG A 90 2.95 17.00 -3.08
N LEU A 91 2.40 17.50 -1.98
CA LEU A 91 1.41 18.58 -2.01
C LEU A 91 2.03 19.89 -2.54
N MET A 92 3.26 20.22 -2.12
CA MET A 92 3.99 21.38 -2.61
C MET A 92 4.22 21.30 -4.13
N MET A 93 4.75 20.19 -4.62
CA MET A 93 5.00 19.98 -6.04
C MET A 93 3.71 19.97 -6.86
N GLY A 94 2.65 19.36 -6.32
CA GLY A 94 1.34 19.34 -6.97
C GLY A 94 0.69 20.72 -7.07
N LYS A 95 0.87 21.60 -6.09
CA LYS A 95 0.44 23.01 -6.14
C LYS A 95 1.19 23.79 -7.22
N ILE A 96 2.51 23.62 -7.31
CA ILE A 96 3.34 24.31 -8.32
C ILE A 96 2.98 23.85 -9.73
N GLY A 97 2.74 22.55 -9.93
CA GLY A 97 2.43 21.96 -11.24
C GLY A 97 0.94 21.98 -11.62
N ASP A 98 0.06 22.49 -10.79
CA ASP A 98 -1.42 22.46 -10.94
C ASP A 98 -1.97 21.07 -11.29
N ASN A 99 -1.38 20.01 -10.69
CA ASN A 99 -1.70 18.61 -10.99
C ASN A 99 -2.11 17.80 -9.74
N LEU A 100 -2.68 18.45 -8.73
CA LEU A 100 -3.17 17.80 -7.53
C LEU A 100 -4.35 16.89 -7.82
N SER A 101 -4.24 15.62 -7.41
CA SER A 101 -5.38 14.71 -7.41
C SER A 101 -6.49 15.17 -6.44
N PRO A 102 -7.74 14.70 -6.61
CA PRO A 102 -8.81 15.00 -5.63
C PRO A 102 -8.41 14.60 -4.19
N TYR A 103 -7.70 13.49 -4.03
CA TYR A 103 -7.19 13.05 -2.74
C TYR A 103 -6.16 14.03 -2.16
N ASP A 104 -5.22 14.51 -2.98
CA ASP A 104 -4.20 15.46 -2.53
C ASP A 104 -4.82 16.80 -2.14
N LYS A 105 -5.81 17.29 -2.91
CA LYS A 105 -6.56 18.52 -2.58
C LYS A 105 -7.21 18.44 -1.20
N ASP A 106 -7.72 17.28 -0.86
CA ASP A 106 -8.34 17.03 0.43
C ASP A 106 -7.35 17.01 1.62
N LEU A 107 -6.06 16.79 1.36
CA LEU A 107 -4.99 16.83 2.37
C LEU A 107 -4.45 18.25 2.62
N ILE A 108 -4.70 19.21 1.72
CA ILE A 108 -4.13 20.57 1.83
C ILE A 108 -4.47 21.20 3.18
N THR A 109 -5.76 21.23 3.52
CA THR A 109 -6.22 21.91 4.73
C THR A 109 -5.56 21.38 6.01
N PRO A 110 -5.62 20.07 6.35
CA PRO A 110 -4.95 19.57 7.55
C PRO A 110 -3.42 19.78 7.53
N PHE A 111 -2.78 19.77 6.37
CA PHE A 111 -1.34 20.04 6.28
C PHE A 111 -0.98 21.52 6.44
N GLU A 112 -1.84 22.44 6.02
CA GLU A 112 -1.63 23.89 6.20
C GLU A 112 -1.91 24.33 7.64
N ILE A 113 -3.04 23.95 8.21
CA ILE A 113 -3.44 24.34 9.57
C ILE A 113 -2.71 23.55 10.67
N LYS A 114 -2.01 22.46 10.31
CA LYS A 114 -1.32 21.53 11.21
C LYS A 114 -2.21 20.90 12.28
N THR A 115 -3.51 20.82 12.03
CA THR A 115 -4.53 20.35 12.96
C THR A 115 -5.53 19.44 12.25
N VAL A 116 -6.03 18.45 12.97
CA VAL A 116 -7.08 17.53 12.54
C VAL A 116 -8.30 17.77 13.41
N ASN A 117 -9.35 18.35 12.85
CA ASN A 117 -10.53 18.80 13.59
C ASN A 117 -11.86 18.22 13.04
N SER A 118 -11.75 17.29 12.13
CA SER A 118 -12.93 16.62 11.57
C SER A 118 -12.74 15.11 11.43
N ARG A 119 -13.85 14.39 11.51
CA ARG A 119 -13.86 12.95 11.26
C ARG A 119 -13.35 12.59 9.85
N ARG A 120 -13.60 13.47 8.88
CA ARG A 120 -13.15 13.29 7.50
C ARG A 120 -11.65 13.39 7.41
N ASP A 121 -11.05 14.41 8.02
CA ASP A 121 -9.60 14.62 8.00
C ASP A 121 -8.88 13.52 8.79
N LEU A 122 -9.41 13.14 9.95
CA LEU A 122 -8.89 12.00 10.70
C LEU A 122 -8.86 10.72 9.84
N GLY A 123 -9.93 10.43 9.08
CA GLY A 123 -9.97 9.28 8.20
C GLY A 123 -8.90 9.31 7.09
N ARG A 124 -8.59 10.52 6.59
CA ARG A 124 -7.52 10.73 5.61
C ARG A 124 -6.15 10.53 6.22
N ILE A 125 -5.90 11.17 7.37
CA ILE A 125 -4.61 11.02 8.06
C ILE A 125 -4.39 9.56 8.49
N ALA A 126 -5.41 8.87 9.00
CA ALA A 126 -5.33 7.44 9.34
C ALA A 126 -5.02 6.54 8.14
N SER A 127 -5.25 7.00 6.89
CA SER A 127 -4.92 6.25 5.67
C SER A 127 -3.52 6.57 5.12
N LEU A 128 -2.83 7.61 5.62
CA LEU A 128 -1.56 8.07 5.05
C LEU A 128 -0.43 7.03 5.11
N PRO A 129 -0.24 6.26 6.20
CA PRO A 129 0.81 5.24 6.23
C PRO A 129 0.65 4.21 5.10
N ASN A 130 -0.57 3.71 4.90
CA ASN A 130 -0.88 2.79 3.79
C ASN A 130 -0.69 3.45 2.42
N SER A 131 -1.17 4.69 2.26
CA SER A 131 -1.02 5.44 1.01
C SER A 131 0.44 5.72 0.67
N TYR A 132 1.28 5.92 1.69
CA TYR A 132 2.73 6.07 1.55
C TYR A 132 3.37 4.79 1.01
N GLU A 133 3.09 3.64 1.61
CA GLU A 133 3.66 2.36 1.17
C GLU A 133 3.26 2.03 -0.28
N ILE A 134 1.97 2.22 -0.62
CA ILE A 134 1.48 2.05 -2.00
C ILE A 134 2.20 3.01 -2.97
N SER A 135 2.36 4.27 -2.58
CA SER A 135 3.01 5.27 -3.44
C SER A 135 4.48 4.95 -3.63
N LYS A 136 5.19 4.61 -2.56
CA LYS A 136 6.60 4.20 -2.59
C LYS A 136 6.83 2.98 -3.50
N GLN A 137 5.95 1.97 -3.41
CA GLN A 137 6.02 0.81 -4.29
C GLN A 137 5.81 1.22 -5.76
N ARG A 138 4.83 2.08 -6.05
CA ARG A 138 4.60 2.60 -7.41
C ARG A 138 5.80 3.38 -7.94
N ASP A 139 6.40 4.24 -7.12
CA ASP A 139 7.56 5.04 -7.51
C ASP A 139 8.77 4.14 -7.81
N ARG A 140 8.98 3.10 -6.98
CA ARG A 140 10.00 2.07 -7.21
C ARG A 140 9.77 1.33 -8.53
N MET A 141 8.54 0.87 -8.77
CA MET A 141 8.18 0.19 -10.03
C MET A 141 8.39 1.08 -11.24
N LYS A 142 7.98 2.36 -11.14
CA LYS A 142 8.17 3.34 -12.21
C LYS A 142 9.65 3.58 -12.51
N ALA A 143 10.51 3.66 -11.48
CA ALA A 143 11.95 3.77 -11.66
C ALA A 143 12.52 2.56 -12.41
N ILE A 144 12.19 1.33 -11.97
CA ILE A 144 12.60 0.08 -12.63
C ILE A 144 12.15 0.07 -14.10
N PHE A 145 10.90 0.39 -14.38
CA PHE A 145 10.40 0.42 -15.75
C PHE A 145 11.10 1.48 -16.61
N ASN A 146 11.35 2.68 -16.09
CA ASN A 146 12.06 3.73 -16.81
C ASN A 146 13.50 3.30 -17.18
N GLU A 147 14.21 2.60 -16.31
CA GLU A 147 15.53 2.07 -16.59
C GLU A 147 15.51 0.98 -17.66
N ASN A 148 14.42 0.23 -17.76
CA ASN A 148 14.28 -0.91 -18.67
C ASN A 148 13.59 -0.59 -20.01
N LYS A 149 13.02 0.62 -20.20
CA LYS A 149 12.36 1.02 -21.46
C LYS A 149 13.23 0.81 -22.71
N THR A 150 14.52 1.07 -22.62
CA THR A 150 15.45 1.02 -23.77
C THR A 150 16.31 -0.25 -23.80
N LYS A 151 16.43 -0.96 -22.68
CA LYS A 151 17.35 -2.10 -22.54
C LYS A 151 16.63 -3.45 -22.58
N GLY A 152 15.34 -3.47 -22.31
CA GLY A 152 14.59 -4.70 -22.13
C GLY A 152 14.57 -5.61 -23.34
N SER A 153 14.79 -6.89 -23.12
CA SER A 153 14.62 -7.98 -24.08
C SER A 153 13.54 -8.93 -23.61
N PHE A 154 13.05 -9.78 -24.53
CA PHE A 154 12.13 -10.83 -24.19
C PHE A 154 12.85 -12.08 -23.67
N VAL A 155 12.20 -12.85 -22.82
CA VAL A 155 12.68 -14.16 -22.36
C VAL A 155 12.24 -15.25 -23.34
N GLY A 156 13.19 -15.97 -23.95
CA GLY A 156 12.92 -17.10 -24.84
C GLY A 156 12.06 -16.75 -26.05
N ALA A 157 11.52 -17.76 -26.72
CA ALA A 157 10.58 -17.62 -27.84
C ALA A 157 9.16 -18.02 -27.41
N VAL A 158 8.14 -17.47 -28.10
CA VAL A 158 6.73 -17.83 -27.86
C VAL A 158 6.55 -19.34 -28.04
N LYS A 159 5.88 -19.98 -27.07
CA LYS A 159 5.68 -21.42 -26.88
C LYS A 159 6.84 -22.17 -26.22
N ASP A 160 7.99 -21.58 -26.00
CA ASP A 160 9.05 -22.21 -25.22
C ASP A 160 8.59 -22.50 -23.80
N ARG A 161 8.97 -23.66 -23.28
CA ARG A 161 8.80 -24.01 -21.87
C ARG A 161 10.13 -23.88 -21.16
N LEU A 162 10.23 -22.89 -20.29
CA LEU A 162 11.49 -22.48 -19.69
C LEU A 162 11.40 -22.51 -18.16
N LYS A 163 12.57 -22.76 -17.54
CA LYS A 163 12.80 -22.44 -16.13
C LYS A 163 13.37 -21.03 -16.07
N VAL A 164 12.73 -20.19 -15.27
CA VAL A 164 13.11 -18.77 -15.11
C VAL A 164 13.31 -18.47 -13.64
N GLU A 165 14.33 -17.69 -13.33
CA GLU A 165 14.54 -17.11 -12.03
C GLU A 165 14.28 -15.61 -12.11
N ALA A 166 13.48 -15.10 -11.16
CA ALA A 166 13.12 -13.70 -11.14
C ALA A 166 12.96 -13.16 -9.72
N GLN A 167 13.32 -11.91 -9.54
CA GLN A 167 12.95 -11.12 -8.37
C GLN A 167 11.51 -10.65 -8.55
N VAL A 168 10.60 -11.00 -7.65
CA VAL A 168 9.23 -10.49 -7.67
C VAL A 168 9.24 -9.01 -7.32
N LEU A 169 8.66 -8.20 -8.20
CA LEU A 169 8.56 -6.76 -8.07
C LEU A 169 7.19 -6.30 -7.57
N ASP A 170 6.13 -7.01 -7.99
CA ASP A 170 4.75 -6.68 -7.66
C ASP A 170 3.87 -7.92 -7.70
N VAL A 171 2.93 -7.97 -6.76
CA VAL A 171 1.89 -9.01 -6.67
C VAL A 171 0.54 -8.31 -6.53
N LYS A 172 -0.29 -8.38 -7.56
CA LYS A 172 -1.58 -7.70 -7.60
C LYS A 172 -2.74 -8.67 -7.70
N PHE A 173 -3.67 -8.58 -6.77
CA PHE A 173 -4.92 -9.34 -6.84
C PHE A 173 -5.88 -8.76 -7.88
N LEU A 174 -6.48 -9.62 -8.68
CA LEU A 174 -7.47 -9.30 -9.71
C LEU A 174 -8.83 -9.88 -9.31
N PRO A 175 -9.71 -9.11 -8.65
CA PRO A 175 -10.96 -9.63 -8.09
C PRO A 175 -11.89 -10.28 -9.10
N LYS A 176 -11.92 -9.75 -10.35
CA LYS A 176 -12.78 -10.29 -11.41
C LYS A 176 -12.36 -11.66 -11.92
N GLN A 177 -11.09 -12.03 -11.74
CA GLN A 177 -10.51 -13.29 -12.23
C GLN A 177 -10.16 -14.24 -11.08
N ASP A 178 -10.39 -13.82 -9.84
CA ASP A 178 -10.00 -14.52 -8.61
C ASP A 178 -8.56 -15.08 -8.69
N SER A 179 -7.65 -14.23 -9.14
CA SER A 179 -6.25 -14.59 -9.42
C SER A 179 -5.32 -13.44 -9.12
N TYR A 180 -4.05 -13.77 -8.94
CA TYR A 180 -2.97 -12.79 -8.81
C TYR A 180 -2.21 -12.65 -10.11
N ILE A 181 -1.85 -11.42 -10.47
CA ILE A 181 -0.84 -11.14 -11.47
C ILE A 181 0.48 -10.87 -10.75
N ILE A 182 1.51 -11.63 -11.12
CA ILE A 182 2.86 -11.51 -10.60
C ILE A 182 3.71 -10.84 -11.67
N THR A 183 4.39 -9.76 -11.29
CA THR A 183 5.39 -9.11 -12.13
C THR A 183 6.77 -9.32 -11.49
N GLY A 184 7.71 -9.83 -12.26
CA GLY A 184 9.08 -10.08 -11.81
C GLY A 184 10.10 -9.56 -12.81
N MET A 185 11.36 -9.53 -12.39
CA MET A 185 12.51 -9.15 -13.21
C MET A 185 13.59 -10.22 -13.07
N THR A 186 14.13 -10.69 -14.19
CA THR A 186 15.26 -11.60 -14.23
C THR A 186 16.58 -10.87 -13.94
N ASP A 187 17.69 -11.61 -13.75
CA ASP A 187 19.02 -11.02 -13.59
C ASP A 187 19.53 -10.31 -14.86
N GLU A 188 18.88 -10.56 -16.00
CA GLU A 188 19.17 -9.93 -17.30
C GLU A 188 18.27 -8.73 -17.56
N ASP A 189 17.65 -8.17 -16.51
CA ASP A 189 16.74 -7.03 -16.56
C ASP A 189 15.50 -7.26 -17.46
N GLN A 190 15.07 -8.52 -17.64
CA GLN A 190 13.89 -8.85 -18.44
C GLN A 190 12.64 -8.88 -17.56
N ILE A 191 11.59 -8.21 -18.00
CA ILE A 191 10.31 -8.21 -17.26
C ILE A 191 9.50 -9.43 -17.64
N VAL A 192 9.06 -10.16 -16.62
CA VAL A 192 8.23 -11.36 -16.73
C VAL A 192 6.91 -11.16 -16.01
N LYS A 193 5.82 -11.66 -16.60
CA LYS A 193 4.48 -11.64 -16.00
C LYS A 193 3.84 -13.00 -16.08
N PHE A 194 3.11 -13.37 -15.03
CA PHE A 194 2.30 -14.58 -15.04
C PHE A 194 1.14 -14.48 -14.05
N PHE A 195 0.17 -15.37 -14.18
CA PHE A 195 -1.01 -15.43 -13.34
C PHE A 195 -0.94 -16.67 -12.44
N LEU A 196 -1.29 -16.48 -11.17
CA LEU A 196 -1.50 -17.56 -10.20
C LEU A 196 -2.94 -17.51 -9.72
N GLY A 197 -3.59 -18.67 -9.66
CA GLY A 197 -4.89 -18.81 -9.01
C GLY A 197 -4.80 -18.48 -7.52
N LYS A 198 -5.92 -18.12 -6.92
CA LYS A 198 -6.02 -17.96 -5.48
C LYS A 198 -5.89 -19.32 -4.80
N GLU A 199 -4.77 -19.54 -4.15
CA GLU A 199 -4.59 -20.68 -3.25
C GLU A 199 -5.03 -20.32 -1.82
N PRO A 200 -5.25 -21.28 -0.91
CA PRO A 200 -5.65 -21.02 0.47
C PRO A 200 -4.67 -20.11 1.23
N SER A 201 -3.40 -20.07 0.84
CA SER A 201 -2.39 -19.15 1.37
C SER A 201 -2.27 -17.94 0.43
N ASP A 202 -2.35 -16.72 0.97
CA ASP A 202 -2.18 -15.49 0.19
C ASP A 202 -0.81 -15.46 -0.52
N PRO A 203 -0.73 -15.64 -1.87
CA PRO A 203 0.54 -15.62 -2.60
C PRO A 203 1.23 -14.25 -2.51
N ALA A 204 0.47 -13.16 -2.30
CA ALA A 204 1.03 -11.82 -2.17
C ALA A 204 1.97 -11.72 -0.97
N ALA A 205 1.52 -12.19 0.20
CA ALA A 205 2.34 -12.22 1.41
C ALA A 205 3.54 -13.18 1.27
N ALA A 206 3.41 -14.22 0.43
CA ALA A 206 4.44 -15.23 0.25
C ALA A 206 5.52 -14.85 -0.78
N LEU A 207 5.18 -14.11 -1.82
CA LEU A 207 6.05 -13.90 -2.99
C LEU A 207 6.58 -12.47 -3.12
N ASP A 208 5.87 -11.47 -2.59
CA ASP A 208 6.26 -10.06 -2.79
C ASP A 208 7.69 -9.79 -2.27
N GLY A 209 8.49 -9.15 -3.11
CA GLY A 209 9.88 -8.85 -2.83
C GLY A 209 10.82 -10.07 -2.75
N LYS A 210 10.37 -11.30 -3.04
CA LYS A 210 11.20 -12.50 -3.01
C LYS A 210 11.77 -12.85 -4.37
N ARG A 211 12.89 -13.55 -4.35
CA ARG A 211 13.44 -14.24 -5.53
C ARG A 211 12.75 -15.60 -5.63
N ILE A 212 12.22 -15.89 -6.80
CA ILE A 212 11.54 -17.14 -7.10
C ILE A 212 12.16 -17.83 -8.33
N SER A 213 12.01 -19.15 -8.35
CA SER A 213 12.26 -19.95 -9.54
C SER A 213 10.94 -20.57 -9.99
N PHE A 214 10.63 -20.47 -11.27
CA PHE A 214 9.42 -21.07 -11.81
C PHE A 214 9.65 -21.71 -13.17
N VAL A 215 8.80 -22.66 -13.52
CA VAL A 215 8.75 -23.26 -14.86
C VAL A 215 7.44 -22.83 -15.51
N GLY A 216 7.50 -22.22 -16.68
CA GLY A 216 6.34 -21.73 -17.41
C GLY A 216 6.50 -21.84 -18.91
N THR A 217 5.39 -21.69 -19.63
CA THR A 217 5.40 -21.61 -21.10
C THR A 217 5.22 -20.17 -21.52
N VAL A 218 6.09 -19.66 -22.37
CA VAL A 218 5.97 -18.31 -22.93
C VAL A 218 4.69 -18.24 -23.76
N ARG A 219 3.74 -17.41 -23.30
CA ARG A 219 2.44 -17.20 -23.95
C ARG A 219 2.54 -16.15 -25.04
N SER A 220 3.14 -15.01 -24.70
CA SER A 220 3.25 -13.85 -25.56
C SER A 220 4.45 -12.98 -25.19
N HIS A 221 4.91 -12.22 -26.16
CA HIS A 221 5.78 -11.09 -25.99
C HIS A 221 4.94 -9.81 -26.21
N GLU A 222 4.98 -8.90 -25.26
CA GLU A 222 4.13 -7.72 -25.26
C GLU A 222 4.98 -6.47 -25.00
N GLU A 223 4.63 -5.37 -25.63
CA GLU A 223 5.08 -4.04 -25.24
C GLU A 223 3.91 -3.40 -24.48
N SER A 224 4.09 -3.26 -23.19
CA SER A 224 3.02 -2.82 -22.30
C SER A 224 2.83 -1.32 -22.39
N ASP A 225 1.62 -0.85 -22.69
CA ASP A 225 1.26 0.58 -22.64
C ASP A 225 1.42 1.18 -21.23
N TYR A 226 1.40 0.33 -20.19
CA TYR A 226 1.54 0.78 -18.81
C TYR A 226 2.99 0.96 -18.38
N SER A 227 3.85 -0.02 -18.67
CA SER A 227 5.27 0.01 -18.28
C SER A 227 6.15 0.61 -19.37
N GLU A 228 5.65 0.66 -20.61
CA GLU A 228 6.40 1.00 -21.83
C GLU A 228 7.66 0.11 -21.99
N CYS A 229 7.63 -1.08 -21.39
CA CYS A 229 8.70 -2.07 -21.41
C CYS A 229 8.29 -3.30 -22.23
N LYS A 230 9.30 -4.02 -22.71
CA LYS A 230 9.11 -5.36 -23.23
C LYS A 230 8.83 -6.33 -22.10
N GLU A 231 7.73 -7.05 -22.18
CA GLU A 231 7.27 -7.97 -21.15
C GLU A 231 7.03 -9.36 -21.75
N THR A 232 7.52 -10.39 -21.07
CA THR A 232 7.23 -11.78 -21.43
C THR A 232 6.15 -12.33 -20.53
N VAL A 233 5.02 -12.69 -21.10
CA VAL A 233 3.88 -13.27 -20.37
C VAL A 233 3.99 -14.81 -20.41
N PHE A 234 3.95 -15.42 -19.22
CA PHE A 234 3.97 -16.87 -19.06
C PHE A 234 2.59 -17.41 -18.67
N ASN A 235 2.31 -18.63 -19.14
CA ASN A 235 1.18 -19.44 -18.68
C ASN A 235 1.67 -20.79 -18.15
N ARG A 236 0.74 -21.57 -17.54
CA ARG A 236 1.04 -22.90 -16.97
C ARG A 236 2.26 -22.86 -16.04
N VAL A 237 2.32 -21.82 -15.23
CA VAL A 237 3.43 -21.59 -14.31
C VAL A 237 3.33 -22.51 -13.11
N LYS A 238 4.48 -23.08 -12.75
CA LYS A 238 4.68 -23.85 -11.52
C LYS A 238 5.91 -23.29 -10.83
N ILE A 239 5.75 -22.80 -9.61
CA ILE A 239 6.85 -22.36 -8.75
C ILE A 239 7.61 -23.61 -8.27
N VAL A 240 8.96 -23.52 -8.25
CA VAL A 240 9.86 -24.67 -7.97
C VAL A 240 10.80 -24.34 -6.81
#